data_18db909be44734202f45cbce1a9ed42e
#
_entry.id   18db909be44734202f45cbce1a9ed42e
#
_cell.length_a   1.000
_cell.length_b   1.000
_cell.length_c   1.000
_cell.angle_alpha   90.00
_cell.angle_beta   90.00
_cell.angle_gamma   90.00
#
_symmetry.space_group_name_H-M   'P 1'
#
loop_
_entity.id
_entity.type
_entity.pdbx_description
1 polymer ?
#
loop_
_entity_poly.entity_id
_entity_poly.type
_entity_poly.pdbx_seq_one_letter_code
_entity_poly.pdbx_strand_id
1 'polypeptide(L)'
;ITGEWAKWINRALIFLVISCPCALVISVPLSFFGGIGGASKSGILVKGGNYLEILSKAETVVFDKTGTLTKGVFKVTAVHPEKISESQLLEYAAMAESFSNHPIAQSICEAYGSDTDSSLIKNYEEIAGRGIKCTINGKLICIGNDKLMNDIGADWHSCHHVGTSVHIAVDNFYAGHIIIADEIKPDSKQTIQ
;
A
#
# COMPACT_ATOMS: atom_id res chain seq x y z
N ILE A 1 16.28 -68.30 -38.25
CA ILE A 1 15.36 -67.54 -37.42
C ILE A 1 14.81 -68.50 -36.39
N THR A 2 15.40 -68.53 -35.23
CA THR A 2 15.07 -69.41 -34.11
C THR A 2 13.66 -69.02 -33.62
N GLY A 3 12.75 -70.00 -33.46
CA GLY A 3 11.34 -69.81 -33.09
C GLY A 3 11.11 -69.33 -31.63
N GLU A 4 12.02 -68.62 -31.02
CA GLU A 4 11.95 -68.08 -29.65
C GLU A 4 11.37 -66.68 -29.58
N TRP A 5 10.20 -66.47 -30.18
CA TRP A 5 9.53 -65.20 -30.24
C TRP A 5 9.29 -64.54 -28.86
N ALA A 6 8.90 -65.35 -27.89
CA ALA A 6 8.68 -64.88 -26.53
C ALA A 6 9.93 -64.24 -25.89
N LYS A 7 11.11 -64.81 -26.13
CA LYS A 7 12.37 -64.29 -25.65
C LYS A 7 12.77 -62.99 -26.31
N TRP A 8 12.55 -62.85 -27.60
CA TRP A 8 12.82 -61.62 -28.34
C TRP A 8 11.84 -60.48 -27.98
N ILE A 9 10.55 -60.80 -27.82
CA ILE A 9 9.55 -59.87 -27.34
C ILE A 9 9.92 -59.37 -25.94
N ASN A 10 10.27 -60.28 -25.01
CA ASN A 10 10.68 -59.90 -23.66
C ASN A 10 11.91 -58.99 -23.66
N ARG A 11 12.92 -59.29 -24.49
CA ARG A 11 14.10 -58.42 -24.63
C ARG A 11 13.76 -57.04 -25.20
N ALA A 12 12.88 -56.95 -26.19
CA ALA A 12 12.39 -55.72 -26.76
C ALA A 12 11.64 -54.89 -25.72
N LEU A 13 10.77 -55.50 -24.92
CA LEU A 13 10.04 -54.83 -23.84
C LEU A 13 10.98 -54.32 -22.75
N ILE A 14 11.97 -55.12 -22.34
CA ILE A 14 12.98 -54.69 -21.37
C ILE A 14 13.79 -53.52 -21.93
N PHE A 15 14.19 -53.55 -23.19
CA PHE A 15 14.91 -52.47 -23.82
C PHE A 15 14.06 -51.16 -23.85
N LEU A 16 12.77 -51.23 -24.16
CA LEU A 16 11.86 -50.14 -24.13
C LEU A 16 11.71 -49.53 -22.74
N VAL A 17 11.61 -50.37 -21.69
CA VAL A 17 11.51 -49.92 -20.30
C VAL A 17 12.80 -49.24 -19.84
N ILE A 18 13.98 -49.82 -20.15
CA ILE A 18 15.28 -49.25 -19.80
C ILE A 18 15.54 -47.93 -20.55
N SER A 19 15.08 -47.83 -21.80
CA SER A 19 15.24 -46.63 -22.61
C SER A 19 14.26 -45.52 -22.26
N CYS A 20 13.26 -45.81 -21.41
CA CYS A 20 12.30 -44.83 -20.96
C CYS A 20 12.98 -43.89 -19.92
N PRO A 21 13.03 -42.56 -20.13
CA PRO A 21 13.55 -41.64 -19.14
C PRO A 21 12.52 -41.39 -18.01
N CYS A 22 11.96 -42.50 -17.44
CA CYS A 22 10.86 -42.45 -16.48
C CYS A 22 11.19 -41.60 -15.26
N ALA A 23 12.45 -41.66 -14.79
CA ALA A 23 12.91 -40.84 -13.69
C ALA A 23 12.79 -39.32 -14.03
N LEU A 24 13.14 -38.93 -15.25
CA LEU A 24 13.05 -37.53 -15.67
C LEU A 24 11.59 -37.11 -15.92
N VAL A 25 10.80 -37.95 -16.57
CA VAL A 25 9.39 -37.66 -16.93
C VAL A 25 8.49 -37.54 -15.70
N ILE A 26 8.79 -38.25 -14.61
CA ILE A 26 8.00 -38.22 -13.38
C ILE A 26 8.59 -37.23 -12.38
N SER A 27 9.92 -37.19 -12.18
CA SER A 27 10.54 -36.38 -11.14
C SER A 27 10.45 -34.89 -11.39
N VAL A 28 10.55 -34.46 -12.65
CA VAL A 28 10.46 -33.02 -12.98
C VAL A 28 9.07 -32.44 -12.67
N PRO A 29 7.94 -33.01 -13.20
CA PRO A 29 6.62 -32.54 -12.80
C PRO A 29 6.35 -32.61 -11.30
N LEU A 30 6.79 -33.68 -10.64
CA LEU A 30 6.60 -33.85 -9.19
C LEU A 30 7.33 -32.78 -8.40
N SER A 31 8.52 -32.37 -8.83
CA SER A 31 9.26 -31.26 -8.21
C SER A 31 8.53 -29.93 -8.35
N PHE A 32 7.97 -29.64 -9.53
CA PHE A 32 7.15 -28.45 -9.73
C PHE A 32 5.87 -28.47 -8.88
N PHE A 33 5.17 -29.60 -8.81
CA PHE A 33 3.99 -29.73 -7.95
C PHE A 33 4.35 -29.55 -6.46
N GLY A 34 5.48 -30.10 -6.03
CA GLY A 34 6.00 -29.91 -4.68
C GLY A 34 6.32 -28.45 -4.38
N GLY A 35 6.97 -27.77 -5.33
CA GLY A 35 7.29 -26.35 -5.24
C GLY A 35 6.05 -25.45 -5.19
N ILE A 36 5.08 -25.68 -6.07
CA ILE A 36 3.80 -24.96 -6.10
C ILE A 36 3.02 -25.20 -4.80
N GLY A 37 2.97 -26.45 -4.32
CA GLY A 37 2.31 -26.80 -3.07
C GLY A 37 2.96 -26.13 -1.85
N GLY A 38 4.30 -26.05 -1.81
CA GLY A 38 5.06 -25.35 -0.77
C GLY A 38 4.78 -23.84 -0.79
N ALA A 39 4.81 -23.23 -1.96
CA ALA A 39 4.47 -21.82 -2.14
C ALA A 39 3.03 -21.50 -1.68
N SER A 40 2.08 -22.34 -2.06
CA SER A 40 0.67 -22.20 -1.66
C SER A 40 0.47 -22.26 -0.14
N LYS A 41 1.20 -23.15 0.57
CA LYS A 41 1.18 -23.19 2.04
C LYS A 41 1.71 -21.90 2.68
N SER A 42 2.56 -21.17 1.99
CA SER A 42 3.09 -19.87 2.42
C SER A 42 2.24 -18.68 1.93
N GLY A 43 1.03 -18.94 1.40
CA GLY A 43 0.14 -17.92 0.89
C GLY A 43 0.54 -17.36 -0.49
N ILE A 44 1.47 -17.99 -1.21
CA ILE A 44 1.96 -17.55 -2.51
C ILE A 44 1.26 -18.33 -3.62
N LEU A 45 0.50 -17.65 -4.47
CA LEU A 45 -0.15 -18.24 -5.63
C LEU A 45 0.79 -18.28 -6.82
N VAL A 46 1.26 -19.47 -7.19
CA VAL A 46 2.07 -19.70 -8.39
C VAL A 46 1.19 -20.25 -9.51
N LYS A 47 1.09 -19.53 -10.63
CA LYS A 47 0.19 -19.85 -11.75
C LYS A 47 0.66 -20.98 -12.66
N GLY A 48 1.82 -21.57 -12.39
CA GLY A 48 2.37 -22.72 -13.16
C GLY A 48 3.87 -22.90 -12.92
N GLY A 49 4.41 -24.10 -13.23
CA GLY A 49 5.81 -24.45 -13.01
C GLY A 49 6.82 -23.57 -13.76
N ASN A 50 6.45 -23.05 -14.94
CA ASN A 50 7.26 -22.12 -15.71
C ASN A 50 7.57 -20.83 -14.94
N TYR A 51 6.66 -20.37 -14.08
CA TYR A 51 6.89 -19.17 -13.26
C TYR A 51 7.92 -19.40 -12.15
N LEU A 52 7.98 -20.62 -11.60
CA LEU A 52 9.05 -20.99 -10.64
C LEU A 52 10.42 -20.96 -11.32
N GLU A 53 10.50 -21.46 -12.55
CA GLU A 53 11.74 -21.46 -13.32
C GLU A 53 12.18 -20.02 -13.68
N ILE A 54 11.25 -19.15 -14.10
CA ILE A 54 11.54 -17.74 -14.39
C ILE A 54 12.01 -17.04 -13.11
N LEU A 55 11.32 -17.27 -12.00
CA LEU A 55 11.67 -16.65 -10.71
C LEU A 55 13.09 -17.08 -10.25
N SER A 56 13.50 -18.34 -10.49
CA SER A 56 14.84 -18.81 -10.14
C SER A 56 15.97 -18.12 -10.93
N LYS A 57 15.64 -17.49 -12.05
CA LYS A 57 16.58 -16.75 -12.91
C LYS A 57 16.49 -15.23 -12.72
N ALA A 58 15.64 -14.76 -11.80
CA ALA A 58 15.47 -13.35 -11.56
C ALA A 58 16.72 -12.73 -10.90
N GLU A 59 17.30 -11.72 -11.52
CA GLU A 59 18.47 -10.99 -11.02
C GLU A 59 18.07 -9.68 -10.35
N THR A 60 16.89 -9.15 -10.68
CA THR A 60 16.39 -7.87 -10.17
C THR A 60 14.96 -8.01 -9.73
N VAL A 61 14.64 -7.49 -8.55
CA VAL A 61 13.27 -7.43 -8.01
C VAL A 61 12.86 -5.97 -7.87
N VAL A 62 11.72 -5.63 -8.45
CA VAL A 62 11.14 -4.29 -8.34
C VAL A 62 9.90 -4.37 -7.47
N PHE A 63 9.92 -3.66 -6.34
CA PHE A 63 8.80 -3.61 -5.41
C PHE A 63 7.95 -2.36 -5.67
N ASP A 64 6.64 -2.54 -5.76
CA ASP A 64 5.72 -1.43 -5.61
C ASP A 64 5.70 -0.96 -4.15
N LYS A 65 5.49 0.32 -3.92
CA LYS A 65 5.48 0.89 -2.58
C LYS A 65 4.16 0.61 -1.87
N THR A 66 3.05 1.13 -2.45
CA THR A 66 1.76 1.19 -1.77
C THR A 66 1.04 -0.17 -1.77
N GLY A 67 0.70 -0.67 -0.59
CA GLY A 67 0.05 -1.98 -0.42
C GLY A 67 1.01 -3.19 -0.53
N THR A 68 2.24 -3.00 -1.03
CA THR A 68 3.28 -4.04 -1.12
C THR A 68 4.29 -3.90 0.02
N LEU A 69 5.08 -2.83 0.03
CA LEU A 69 6.02 -2.50 1.13
C LEU A 69 5.33 -1.80 2.29
N THR A 70 4.19 -1.16 2.02
CA THR A 70 3.35 -0.50 3.00
C THR A 70 2.01 -1.24 3.13
N LYS A 71 1.26 -0.92 4.17
CA LYS A 71 -0.06 -1.52 4.43
C LYS A 71 -1.17 -0.99 3.52
N GLY A 72 -0.92 0.12 2.80
CA GLY A 72 -1.93 0.86 2.06
C GLY A 72 -2.90 1.62 2.98
N VAL A 73 -2.52 1.83 4.23
CA VAL A 73 -3.29 2.56 5.23
C VAL A 73 -2.56 3.85 5.57
N PHE A 74 -3.22 4.96 5.30
CA PHE A 74 -2.71 6.28 5.66
C PHE A 74 -2.87 6.53 7.15
N LYS A 75 -1.85 7.08 7.78
CA LYS A 75 -1.89 7.50 9.19
C LYS A 75 -1.24 8.87 9.38
N VAL A 76 -1.76 9.63 10.32
CA VAL A 76 -1.11 10.83 10.82
C VAL A 76 0.17 10.40 11.54
N THR A 77 1.31 10.85 11.03
CA THR A 77 2.65 10.51 11.56
C THR A 77 3.28 11.67 12.35
N ALA A 78 2.86 12.91 12.07
CA ALA A 78 3.29 14.08 12.80
C ALA A 78 2.25 15.19 12.68
N VAL A 79 2.17 16.03 13.72
CA VAL A 79 1.36 17.24 13.78
C VAL A 79 2.27 18.39 14.17
N HIS A 80 2.32 19.42 13.36
CA HIS A 80 3.18 20.58 13.54
C HIS A 80 2.34 21.87 13.67
N PRO A 81 1.88 22.20 14.88
CA PRO A 81 1.15 23.43 15.14
C PRO A 81 2.10 24.64 15.18
N GLU A 82 1.65 25.80 14.75
CA GLU A 82 2.41 27.05 14.85
C GLU A 82 1.85 28.02 15.90
N LYS A 83 0.59 28.39 15.77
CA LYS A 83 -0.04 29.44 16.60
C LYS A 83 -1.18 28.93 17.47
N ILE A 84 -1.48 27.65 17.37
CA ILE A 84 -2.54 26.97 18.11
C ILE A 84 -2.00 25.69 18.72
N SER A 85 -2.74 25.03 19.60
CA SER A 85 -2.32 23.75 20.15
C SER A 85 -2.47 22.62 19.12
N GLU A 86 -1.73 21.54 19.31
CA GLU A 86 -1.84 20.31 18.49
C GLU A 86 -3.26 19.76 18.49
N SER A 87 -3.91 19.73 19.65
CA SER A 87 -5.29 19.29 19.80
C SER A 87 -6.27 20.15 18.99
N GLN A 88 -6.10 21.47 18.99
CA GLN A 88 -6.94 22.38 18.21
C GLN A 88 -6.70 22.26 16.70
N LEU A 89 -5.43 22.03 16.31
CA LEU A 89 -5.11 21.81 14.89
C LEU A 89 -5.78 20.55 14.37
N LEU A 90 -5.70 19.43 15.13
CA LEU A 90 -6.37 18.18 14.79
C LEU A 90 -7.89 18.31 14.81
N GLU A 91 -8.45 19.02 15.77
CA GLU A 91 -9.89 19.26 15.87
C GLU A 91 -10.41 19.99 14.62
N TYR A 92 -9.80 21.11 14.25
CA TYR A 92 -10.19 21.85 13.04
C TYR A 92 -10.04 21.02 11.78
N ALA A 93 -8.96 20.24 11.69
CA ALA A 93 -8.73 19.36 10.56
C ALA A 93 -9.78 18.25 10.48
N ALA A 94 -10.06 17.55 11.58
CA ALA A 94 -11.07 16.49 11.64
C ALA A 94 -12.49 17.01 11.35
N MET A 95 -12.85 18.19 11.87
CA MET A 95 -14.13 18.81 11.58
C MET A 95 -14.27 19.17 10.10
N ALA A 96 -13.26 19.81 9.50
CA ALA A 96 -13.30 20.19 8.08
C ALA A 96 -13.34 18.96 7.16
N GLU A 97 -12.64 17.88 7.50
CA GLU A 97 -12.56 16.64 6.71
C GLU A 97 -13.71 15.65 7.00
N SER A 98 -14.60 15.95 7.95
CA SER A 98 -15.67 15.04 8.38
C SER A 98 -16.67 14.66 7.28
N PHE A 99 -16.80 15.46 6.23
CA PHE A 99 -17.65 15.18 5.07
C PHE A 99 -16.91 14.48 3.91
N SER A 100 -15.60 14.35 4.00
CA SER A 100 -14.77 13.74 2.95
C SER A 100 -14.62 12.24 3.16
N ASN A 101 -14.79 11.47 2.08
CA ASN A 101 -14.51 10.03 2.07
C ASN A 101 -13.06 9.70 1.63
N HIS A 102 -12.21 10.71 1.49
CA HIS A 102 -10.82 10.49 1.09
C HIS A 102 -10.02 9.76 2.18
N PRO A 103 -9.14 8.80 1.85
CA PRO A 103 -8.36 8.08 2.87
C PRO A 103 -7.52 8.97 3.80
N ILE A 104 -7.07 10.13 3.30
CA ILE A 104 -6.38 11.16 4.09
C ILE A 104 -7.32 11.76 5.15
N ALA A 105 -8.55 12.10 4.77
CA ALA A 105 -9.56 12.63 5.67
C ALA A 105 -9.90 11.64 6.79
N GLN A 106 -10.09 10.37 6.42
CA GLN A 106 -10.35 9.31 7.40
C GLN A 106 -9.20 9.18 8.40
N SER A 107 -7.94 9.26 7.95
CA SER A 107 -6.77 9.17 8.83
C SER A 107 -6.68 10.35 9.82
N ILE A 108 -7.13 11.54 9.42
CA ILE A 108 -7.19 12.72 10.30
C ILE A 108 -8.30 12.54 11.35
N CYS A 109 -9.49 12.10 10.93
CA CYS A 109 -10.60 11.84 11.84
C CYS A 109 -10.25 10.73 12.87
N GLU A 110 -9.60 9.65 12.41
CA GLU A 110 -9.10 8.59 13.31
C GLU A 110 -8.06 9.09 14.30
N ALA A 111 -7.14 9.95 13.86
CA ALA A 111 -6.12 10.53 14.73
C ALA A 111 -6.72 11.48 15.79
N TYR A 112 -7.77 12.20 15.44
CA TYR A 112 -8.51 13.03 16.40
C TYR A 112 -9.24 12.18 17.45
N GLY A 113 -9.80 11.03 17.06
CA GLY A 113 -10.35 10.00 17.96
C GLY A 113 -11.59 10.41 18.75
N SER A 114 -12.24 11.53 18.42
CA SER A 114 -13.47 12.00 19.03
C SER A 114 -14.52 12.28 17.94
N ASP A 115 -15.79 12.21 18.33
CA ASP A 115 -16.87 12.57 17.41
C ASP A 115 -16.80 14.04 17.07
N THR A 116 -16.99 14.36 15.79
CA THR A 116 -17.05 15.73 15.29
C THR A 116 -18.49 16.20 15.24
N ASP A 117 -18.79 17.37 15.85
CA ASP A 117 -20.10 17.97 15.75
C ASP A 117 -20.25 18.74 14.42
N SER A 118 -20.82 18.07 13.44
CA SER A 118 -21.03 18.63 12.11
C SER A 118 -22.00 19.83 12.09
N SER A 119 -22.80 20.06 13.15
CA SER A 119 -23.70 21.21 13.27
C SER A 119 -22.94 22.54 13.39
N LEU A 120 -21.69 22.51 13.84
CA LEU A 120 -20.82 23.68 14.00
C LEU A 120 -20.17 24.10 12.68
N ILE A 121 -20.29 23.31 11.63
CA ILE A 121 -19.65 23.54 10.32
C ILE A 121 -20.63 24.27 9.42
N LYS A 122 -20.23 25.42 8.89
CA LYS A 122 -21.00 26.25 7.95
C LYS A 122 -20.17 26.55 6.72
N ASN A 123 -20.84 26.91 5.62
CA ASN A 123 -20.18 27.33 4.37
C ASN A 123 -19.11 26.37 3.88
N TYR A 124 -19.39 25.05 3.95
CA TYR A 124 -18.49 24.02 3.48
C TYR A 124 -18.35 24.07 1.96
N GLU A 125 -17.13 24.20 1.48
CA GLU A 125 -16.78 24.24 0.06
C GLU A 125 -15.53 23.38 -0.19
N GLU A 126 -15.68 22.36 -1.04
CA GLU A 126 -14.55 21.56 -1.51
C GLU A 126 -14.01 22.15 -2.82
N ILE A 127 -12.72 22.51 -2.84
CA ILE A 127 -12.04 23.08 -3.99
C ILE A 127 -11.20 21.97 -4.64
N ALA A 128 -11.64 21.53 -5.82
CA ALA A 128 -11.03 20.41 -6.52
C ALA A 128 -9.51 20.59 -6.71
N GLY A 129 -8.73 19.59 -6.26
CA GLY A 129 -7.27 19.56 -6.35
C GLY A 129 -6.54 20.57 -5.45
N ARG A 130 -7.23 21.20 -4.49
CA ARG A 130 -6.66 22.17 -3.56
C ARG A 130 -6.96 21.84 -2.11
N GLY A 131 -8.21 21.57 -1.75
CA GLY A 131 -8.63 21.28 -0.39
C GLY A 131 -10.02 21.79 -0.07
N ILE A 132 -10.26 22.14 1.18
CA ILE A 132 -11.56 22.50 1.75
C ILE A 132 -11.49 23.88 2.40
N LYS A 133 -12.58 24.63 2.25
CA LYS A 133 -12.87 25.85 3.03
C LYS A 133 -14.17 25.65 3.78
N CYS A 134 -14.20 26.01 5.05
CA CYS A 134 -15.42 25.99 5.84
C CYS A 134 -15.35 27.01 6.98
N THR A 135 -16.47 27.26 7.63
CA THR A 135 -16.53 28.09 8.83
C THR A 135 -16.86 27.22 10.03
N ILE A 136 -16.00 27.19 11.04
CA ILE A 136 -16.17 26.46 12.28
C ILE A 136 -16.13 27.42 13.45
N ASN A 137 -17.20 27.46 14.23
CA ASN A 137 -17.34 28.39 15.37
C ASN A 137 -17.06 29.84 15.00
N GLY A 138 -17.49 30.27 13.81
CA GLY A 138 -17.31 31.67 13.31
C GLY A 138 -15.94 31.99 12.74
N LYS A 139 -14.98 31.02 12.74
CA LYS A 139 -13.65 31.14 12.15
C LYS A 139 -13.60 30.49 10.78
N LEU A 140 -12.95 31.15 9.83
CA LEU A 140 -12.70 30.57 8.51
C LEU A 140 -11.55 29.55 8.61
N ILE A 141 -11.84 28.30 8.31
CA ILE A 141 -10.84 27.22 8.27
C ILE A 141 -10.59 26.85 6.82
N CYS A 142 -9.32 26.85 6.43
CA CYS A 142 -8.86 26.37 5.13
C CYS A 142 -7.89 25.20 5.37
N ILE A 143 -8.18 24.04 4.77
CA ILE A 143 -7.35 22.84 4.88
C ILE A 143 -7.06 22.29 3.49
N GLY A 144 -5.80 21.98 3.20
CA GLY A 144 -5.44 21.47 1.88
C GLY A 144 -3.94 21.52 1.59
N ASN A 145 -3.62 21.59 0.31
CA ASN A 145 -2.24 21.61 -0.17
C ASN A 145 -1.64 23.02 -0.22
N ASP A 146 -0.38 23.09 -0.65
CA ASP A 146 0.37 24.34 -0.87
C ASP A 146 -0.34 25.34 -1.79
N LYS A 147 -1.06 24.84 -2.81
CA LYS A 147 -1.81 25.70 -3.75
C LYS A 147 -2.93 26.46 -3.04
N LEU A 148 -3.66 25.79 -2.15
CA LEU A 148 -4.71 26.46 -1.36
C LEU A 148 -4.10 27.51 -0.44
N MET A 149 -2.98 27.23 0.20
CA MET A 149 -2.30 28.18 1.08
C MET A 149 -1.84 29.44 0.32
N ASN A 150 -1.31 29.24 -0.90
CA ASN A 150 -0.94 30.35 -1.79
C ASN A 150 -2.15 31.19 -2.21
N ASP A 151 -3.28 30.55 -2.55
CA ASP A 151 -4.49 31.26 -2.98
C ASP A 151 -5.08 32.16 -1.90
N ILE A 152 -4.99 31.75 -0.63
CA ILE A 152 -5.48 32.55 0.51
C ILE A 152 -4.42 33.50 1.06
N GLY A 153 -3.19 33.48 0.52
CA GLY A 153 -2.09 34.34 0.96
C GLY A 153 -1.57 34.00 2.35
N ALA A 154 -1.71 32.74 2.81
CA ALA A 154 -1.17 32.29 4.08
C ALA A 154 0.37 32.12 3.99
N ASP A 155 1.09 32.54 5.01
CA ASP A 155 2.56 32.43 5.10
C ASP A 155 2.94 31.02 5.58
N TRP A 156 2.84 30.06 4.67
CA TRP A 156 3.12 28.65 4.90
C TRP A 156 4.57 28.29 4.59
N HIS A 157 5.06 27.19 5.15
CA HIS A 157 6.39 26.65 4.85
C HIS A 157 6.33 25.15 4.50
N SER A 158 7.31 24.71 3.73
CA SER A 158 7.46 23.29 3.38
C SER A 158 7.96 22.48 4.57
N CYS A 159 7.44 21.25 4.70
CA CYS A 159 7.93 20.29 5.67
C CYS A 159 8.95 19.33 5.05
N HIS A 160 10.00 18.98 5.78
CA HIS A 160 11.02 18.03 5.35
C HIS A 160 10.70 16.56 5.73
N HIS A 161 9.59 16.31 6.42
CA HIS A 161 9.17 14.95 6.75
C HIS A 161 8.62 14.20 5.53
N VAL A 162 8.91 12.89 5.49
CA VAL A 162 8.40 12.02 4.42
C VAL A 162 6.91 11.77 4.62
N GLY A 163 6.10 12.18 3.64
CA GLY A 163 4.65 12.02 3.68
C GLY A 163 3.93 13.08 2.87
N THR A 164 2.61 13.06 2.94
CA THR A 164 1.74 14.10 2.38
C THR A 164 1.49 15.15 3.45
N SER A 165 1.85 16.40 3.18
CA SER A 165 1.57 17.53 4.07
C SER A 165 0.17 18.04 3.80
N VAL A 166 -0.66 18.13 4.83
CA VAL A 166 -1.94 18.79 4.83
C VAL A 166 -1.81 20.06 5.66
N HIS A 167 -1.89 21.21 5.01
CA HIS A 167 -1.73 22.53 5.63
C HIS A 167 -3.07 23.03 6.12
N ILE A 168 -3.05 23.73 7.25
CA ILE A 168 -4.23 24.33 7.88
C ILE A 168 -4.00 25.81 8.11
N ALA A 169 -4.99 26.61 7.73
CA ALA A 169 -5.03 28.03 8.05
C ALA A 169 -6.35 28.38 8.74
N VAL A 170 -6.29 29.31 9.69
CA VAL A 170 -7.42 29.85 10.46
C VAL A 170 -7.48 31.34 10.21
N ASP A 171 -8.60 31.85 9.70
CA ASP A 171 -8.79 33.25 9.34
C ASP A 171 -7.69 33.82 8.43
N ASN A 172 -7.27 33.01 7.44
CA ASN A 172 -6.14 33.21 6.50
C ASN A 172 -4.74 33.25 7.14
N PHE A 173 -4.60 33.00 8.44
CA PHE A 173 -3.30 32.85 9.08
C PHE A 173 -2.90 31.38 9.12
N TYR A 174 -1.67 31.10 8.75
CA TYR A 174 -1.14 29.75 8.82
C TYR A 174 -1.13 29.25 10.29
N ALA A 175 -1.75 28.10 10.50
CA ALA A 175 -1.93 27.50 11.82
C ALA A 175 -1.05 26.25 12.03
N GLY A 176 -0.52 25.69 10.94
CA GLY A 176 0.34 24.53 10.99
C GLY A 176 0.03 23.50 9.90
N HIS A 177 0.62 22.32 10.01
CA HIS A 177 0.39 21.24 9.08
C HIS A 177 0.40 19.87 9.76
N ILE A 178 -0.25 18.92 9.11
CA ILE A 178 -0.31 17.51 9.52
C ILE A 178 0.39 16.69 8.45
N ILE A 179 1.28 15.77 8.87
CA ILE A 179 1.96 14.83 7.99
C ILE A 179 1.25 13.50 8.02
N ILE A 180 0.89 13.04 6.83
CA ILE A 180 0.21 11.76 6.64
C ILE A 180 1.10 10.89 5.77
N ALA A 181 1.39 9.69 6.25
CA ALA A 181 2.20 8.71 5.53
C ALA A 181 1.53 7.34 5.55
N ASP A 182 1.87 6.53 4.56
CA ASP A 182 1.46 5.14 4.49
C ASP A 182 2.33 4.31 5.45
N GLU A 183 1.70 3.47 6.26
CA GLU A 183 2.39 2.65 7.26
C GLU A 183 3.21 1.54 6.60
N ILE A 184 4.51 1.51 6.85
CA ILE A 184 5.41 0.47 6.36
C ILE A 184 5.10 -0.85 7.07
N LYS A 185 5.03 -1.96 6.33
CA LYS A 185 4.88 -3.30 6.92
C LYS A 185 6.11 -3.66 7.76
N PRO A 186 5.94 -4.37 8.89
CA PRO A 186 7.04 -4.68 9.81
C PRO A 186 8.18 -5.50 9.16
N ASP A 187 7.83 -6.34 8.21
CA ASP A 187 8.73 -7.25 7.49
C ASP A 187 9.40 -6.64 6.26
N SER A 188 8.93 -5.46 5.79
CA SER A 188 9.45 -4.83 4.57
C SER A 188 10.94 -4.54 4.64
N LYS A 189 11.43 -4.08 5.80
CA LYS A 189 12.86 -3.79 5.99
C LYS A 189 13.71 -5.05 5.86
N GLN A 190 13.25 -6.17 6.43
CA GLN A 190 13.95 -7.46 6.35
C GLN A 190 13.90 -8.06 4.94
N THR A 191 12.80 -7.80 4.20
CA THR A 191 12.62 -8.32 2.83
C THR A 191 13.58 -7.64 1.84
N ILE A 192 13.99 -6.38 2.08
CA ILE A 192 14.86 -5.62 1.18
C ILE A 192 16.36 -5.85 1.51
N GLN A 193 16.71 -6.27 2.71
CA GLN A 193 18.07 -6.59 3.15
C GLN A 193 18.51 -7.97 2.66
#